data_5b96a193b2866ace66acbb7bfecc0690
#
_entry.id   5b96a193b2866ace66acbb7bfecc0690
#
_cell.length_a   1.000
_cell.length_b   1.000
_cell.length_c   1.000
_cell.angle_alpha   90.00
_cell.angle_beta   90.00
_cell.angle_gamma   90.00
#
_symmetry.space_group_name_H-M   'P 1'
#
loop_
_entity.id
_entity.type
_entity.pdbx_description
1 polymer ?
#
loop_
_entity_poly.entity_id
_entity_poly.type
_entity_poly.pdbx_seq_one_letter_code
_entity_poly.pdbx_strand_id
1 'polypeptide(L)'
;REVAFQLGLKDKQINEFVKLMTGAYKAFVENDFALFEVNPLAVRENGALACVDGKIGIDSNALYRLPKIAELRDKSQENERELKASEFDLNYVALEGNIGCMVNGAGLAMATMDIIKLKGGQPANFLDVGGGATKDRVVEAFKLILEDKSVQGVLINNLRRYRTLRHDAKPSWQPLKKSTSTFLSLSFGR
;
A
#
# COMPACT_ATOMS: atom_id res chain seq x y z
N ARG A 1 22.89 -16.79 20.09
CA ARG A 1 22.89 -18.01 20.92
C ARG A 1 21.97 -17.92 22.13
N GLU A 2 22.00 -16.83 22.85
CA GLU A 2 21.13 -16.60 24.03
C GLU A 2 19.66 -16.83 23.73
N VAL A 3 19.14 -16.25 22.65
CA VAL A 3 17.78 -16.47 22.18
C VAL A 3 17.49 -17.96 21.91
N ALA A 4 18.44 -18.69 21.34
CA ALA A 4 18.28 -20.14 21.11
C ALA A 4 18.08 -20.92 22.42
N PHE A 5 18.82 -20.55 23.47
CA PHE A 5 18.65 -21.13 24.81
C PHE A 5 17.29 -20.78 25.42
N GLN A 6 16.86 -19.52 25.30
CA GLN A 6 15.55 -19.08 25.79
C GLN A 6 14.38 -19.80 25.09
N LEU A 7 14.55 -20.15 23.80
CA LEU A 7 13.59 -20.95 23.03
C LEU A 7 13.64 -22.45 23.38
N GLY A 8 14.52 -22.89 24.29
CA GLY A 8 14.65 -24.28 24.70
C GLY A 8 15.36 -25.19 23.70
N LEU A 9 16.05 -24.61 22.70
CA LEU A 9 16.85 -25.36 21.72
C LEU A 9 18.09 -25.97 22.37
N LYS A 10 18.50 -27.17 21.89
CA LYS A 10 19.59 -27.93 22.50
C LYS A 10 20.63 -28.32 21.45
N ASP A 11 21.83 -28.56 21.91
CA ASP A 11 22.94 -29.15 21.16
C ASP A 11 23.14 -28.55 19.75
N LYS A 12 22.97 -29.37 18.72
CA LYS A 12 23.14 -28.96 17.32
C LYS A 12 22.14 -27.90 16.87
N GLN A 13 20.93 -27.88 17.46
CA GLN A 13 19.87 -26.93 17.14
C GLN A 13 20.32 -25.48 17.40
N ILE A 14 21.13 -25.23 18.42
CA ILE A 14 21.65 -23.91 18.75
C ILE A 14 22.49 -23.38 17.57
N ASN A 15 23.38 -24.22 17.03
CA ASN A 15 24.22 -23.81 15.90
C ASN A 15 23.41 -23.67 14.59
N GLU A 16 22.42 -24.53 14.37
CA GLU A 16 21.48 -24.41 13.23
C GLU A 16 20.68 -23.10 13.32
N PHE A 17 20.16 -22.79 14.50
CA PHE A 17 19.44 -21.54 14.74
C PHE A 17 20.34 -20.30 14.50
N VAL A 18 21.57 -20.31 14.97
CA VAL A 18 22.51 -19.22 14.73
C VAL A 18 22.77 -19.04 13.23
N LYS A 19 22.97 -20.15 12.48
CA LYS A 19 23.15 -20.09 11.02
C LYS A 19 21.91 -19.53 10.33
N LEU A 20 20.72 -19.99 10.72
CA LEU A 20 19.45 -19.49 10.20
C LEU A 20 19.31 -18.00 10.41
N MET A 21 19.46 -17.54 11.65
CA MET A 21 19.31 -16.12 11.99
C MET A 21 20.34 -15.23 11.31
N THR A 22 21.58 -15.71 11.18
CA THR A 22 22.64 -14.96 10.48
C THR A 22 22.35 -14.89 8.99
N GLY A 23 21.90 -15.99 8.40
CA GLY A 23 21.50 -16.04 6.98
C GLY A 23 20.28 -15.18 6.70
N ALA A 24 19.26 -15.24 7.57
CA ALA A 24 18.06 -14.41 7.48
C ALA A 24 18.38 -12.92 7.56
N TYR A 25 19.22 -12.52 8.51
CA TYR A 25 19.67 -11.13 8.65
C TYR A 25 20.44 -10.65 7.41
N LYS A 26 21.35 -11.49 6.90
CA LYS A 26 22.10 -11.18 5.68
C LYS A 26 21.15 -11.00 4.49
N ALA A 27 20.21 -11.93 4.29
CA ALA A 27 19.21 -11.85 3.24
C ALA A 27 18.34 -10.59 3.38
N PHE A 28 17.91 -10.26 4.60
CA PHE A 28 17.13 -9.08 4.91
C PHE A 28 17.83 -7.78 4.47
N VAL A 29 19.10 -7.64 4.84
CA VAL A 29 19.89 -6.43 4.55
C VAL A 29 20.29 -6.35 3.08
N GLU A 30 20.74 -7.45 2.48
CA GLU A 30 21.26 -7.46 1.11
C GLU A 30 20.17 -7.32 0.04
N ASN A 31 18.92 -7.69 0.37
CA ASN A 31 17.81 -7.68 -0.58
C ASN A 31 16.71 -6.68 -0.19
N ASP A 32 16.99 -5.74 0.71
CA ASP A 32 16.03 -4.72 1.16
C ASP A 32 14.66 -5.30 1.53
N PHE A 33 14.65 -6.34 2.36
CA PHE A 33 13.40 -6.85 2.86
C PHE A 33 12.78 -5.84 3.85
N ALA A 34 11.51 -5.56 3.68
CA ALA A 34 10.71 -4.81 4.65
C ALA A 34 10.15 -5.71 5.75
N LEU A 35 9.98 -7.00 5.44
CA LEU A 35 9.53 -8.03 6.35
C LEU A 35 10.25 -9.35 6.04
N PHE A 36 10.66 -10.05 7.09
CA PHE A 36 11.09 -11.44 7.02
C PHE A 36 10.54 -12.18 8.25
N GLU A 37 9.59 -13.06 8.02
CA GLU A 37 8.95 -13.87 9.06
C GLU A 37 9.07 -15.33 8.70
N VAL A 38 9.45 -16.16 9.69
CA VAL A 38 9.40 -17.62 9.60
C VAL A 38 8.46 -18.12 10.69
N ASN A 39 7.31 -18.66 10.29
CA ASN A 39 6.28 -19.08 11.21
C ASN A 39 5.45 -20.24 10.62
N PRO A 40 5.58 -21.47 11.18
CA PRO A 40 6.44 -21.80 12.32
C PRO A 40 7.87 -22.17 11.93
N LEU A 41 8.81 -21.96 12.87
CA LEU A 41 10.09 -22.66 12.90
C LEU A 41 9.90 -23.94 13.73
N ALA A 42 9.99 -25.10 13.10
CA ALA A 42 9.72 -26.38 13.73
C ALA A 42 11.00 -27.17 14.00
N VAL A 43 10.94 -28.02 15.03
CA VAL A 43 11.95 -29.06 15.28
C VAL A 43 11.43 -30.37 14.70
N ARG A 44 12.15 -30.96 13.77
CA ARG A 44 11.82 -32.27 13.17
C ARG A 44 12.11 -33.40 14.15
N GLU A 45 11.57 -34.60 13.89
CA GLU A 45 11.84 -35.82 14.69
C GLU A 45 13.32 -36.14 14.82
N ASN A 46 14.12 -35.88 13.79
CA ASN A 46 15.58 -36.06 13.81
C ASN A 46 16.33 -34.94 14.54
N GLY A 47 15.61 -33.99 15.17
CA GLY A 47 16.15 -32.89 15.91
C GLY A 47 16.59 -31.66 15.08
N ALA A 48 16.53 -31.72 13.74
CA ALA A 48 16.91 -30.60 12.88
C ALA A 48 15.84 -29.52 12.85
N LEU A 49 16.25 -28.27 12.66
CA LEU A 49 15.34 -27.15 12.47
C LEU A 49 14.79 -27.10 11.04
N ALA A 50 13.53 -26.72 10.89
CA ALA A 50 12.88 -26.50 9.61
C ALA A 50 12.05 -25.24 9.62
N CYS A 51 12.27 -24.35 8.65
CA CYS A 51 11.32 -23.31 8.31
C CYS A 51 10.17 -23.94 7.55
N VAL A 52 8.98 -23.96 8.15
CA VAL A 52 7.81 -24.60 7.54
C VAL A 52 7.15 -23.64 6.57
N ASP A 53 7.04 -22.38 6.95
CA ASP A 53 6.54 -21.31 6.11
C ASP A 53 7.38 -20.05 6.32
N GLY A 54 7.43 -19.22 5.29
CA GLY A 54 8.17 -17.96 5.30
C GLY A 54 7.41 -16.85 4.57
N LYS A 55 7.23 -15.72 5.24
CA LYS A 55 6.65 -14.52 4.67
C LYS A 55 7.74 -13.47 4.47
N ILE A 56 7.92 -13.04 3.24
CA ILE A 56 8.94 -12.07 2.85
C ILE A 56 8.25 -10.90 2.17
N GLY A 57 8.46 -9.69 2.70
CA GLY A 57 8.09 -8.45 2.05
C GLY A 57 9.32 -7.75 1.51
N ILE A 58 9.28 -7.30 0.27
CA ILE A 58 10.36 -6.56 -0.37
C ILE A 58 10.02 -5.06 -0.35
N ASP A 59 10.99 -4.20 -0.05
CA ASP A 59 10.81 -2.76 -0.25
C ASP A 59 10.73 -2.45 -1.75
N SER A 60 9.54 -2.08 -2.21
CA SER A 60 9.30 -1.76 -3.62
C SER A 60 10.16 -0.60 -4.13
N ASN A 61 10.58 0.32 -3.23
CA ASN A 61 11.48 1.42 -3.57
C ASN A 61 12.90 0.96 -3.89
N ALA A 62 13.29 -0.25 -3.50
CA ALA A 62 14.59 -0.83 -3.77
C ALA A 62 14.63 -1.70 -5.05
N LEU A 63 13.49 -2.04 -5.65
CA LEU A 63 13.41 -2.95 -6.80
C LEU A 63 14.23 -2.50 -8.02
N TYR A 64 14.46 -1.20 -8.19
CA TYR A 64 15.29 -0.66 -9.28
C TYR A 64 16.72 -1.21 -9.28
N ARG A 65 17.26 -1.58 -8.11
CA ARG A 65 18.60 -2.16 -7.93
C ARG A 65 18.58 -3.68 -7.74
N LEU A 66 17.40 -4.30 -7.68
CA LEU A 66 17.18 -5.72 -7.43
C LEU A 66 16.41 -6.39 -8.60
N PRO A 67 16.93 -6.33 -9.85
CA PRO A 67 16.17 -6.79 -11.02
C PRO A 67 15.75 -8.26 -10.93
N LYS A 68 16.61 -9.12 -10.39
CA LYS A 68 16.29 -10.54 -10.21
C LYS A 68 15.12 -10.78 -9.26
N ILE A 69 14.97 -9.94 -8.24
CA ILE A 69 13.84 -10.01 -7.31
C ILE A 69 12.58 -9.43 -7.97
N ALA A 70 12.72 -8.34 -8.73
CA ALA A 70 11.62 -7.75 -9.47
C ALA A 70 11.00 -8.75 -10.48
N GLU A 71 11.81 -9.61 -11.10
CA GLU A 71 11.34 -10.68 -12.02
C GLU A 71 10.51 -11.75 -11.31
N LEU A 72 10.66 -11.94 -10.00
CA LEU A 72 9.89 -12.90 -9.20
C LEU A 72 8.50 -12.38 -8.82
N ARG A 73 8.17 -11.12 -9.15
CA ARG A 73 6.88 -10.51 -8.82
C ARG A 73 5.75 -11.24 -9.53
N ASP A 74 4.84 -11.82 -8.75
CA ASP A 74 3.63 -12.46 -9.26
C ASP A 74 2.44 -11.50 -9.16
N LYS A 75 2.15 -10.84 -10.27
CA LYS A 75 1.04 -9.88 -10.36
C LYS A 75 -0.34 -10.51 -10.12
N SER A 76 -0.48 -11.82 -10.29
CA SER A 76 -1.75 -12.52 -10.07
C SER A 76 -2.15 -12.58 -8.60
N GLN A 77 -1.19 -12.37 -7.69
CA GLN A 77 -1.40 -12.34 -6.24
C GLN A 77 -1.68 -10.93 -5.70
N GLU A 78 -1.60 -9.92 -6.55
CA GLU A 78 -1.80 -8.53 -6.14
C GLU A 78 -3.25 -8.09 -6.33
N ASN A 79 -3.65 -7.04 -5.59
CA ASN A 79 -4.96 -6.44 -5.78
C ASN A 79 -5.02 -5.77 -7.16
N GLU A 80 -6.02 -6.12 -7.97
CA GLU A 80 -6.16 -5.61 -9.35
C GLU A 80 -6.22 -4.08 -9.43
N ARG A 81 -6.84 -3.40 -8.44
CA ARG A 81 -6.92 -1.94 -8.41
C ARG A 81 -5.58 -1.30 -8.07
N GLU A 82 -4.83 -1.91 -7.14
CA GLU A 82 -3.48 -1.44 -6.77
C GLU A 82 -2.52 -1.64 -7.95
N LEU A 83 -2.67 -2.76 -8.67
CA LEU A 83 -1.89 -3.03 -9.88
C LEU A 83 -2.17 -2.00 -10.96
N LYS A 84 -3.46 -1.74 -11.28
CA LYS A 84 -3.85 -0.69 -12.23
C LYS A 84 -3.35 0.70 -11.80
N ALA A 85 -3.45 1.03 -10.52
CA ALA A 85 -2.96 2.30 -9.99
C ALA A 85 -1.46 2.48 -10.21
N SER A 86 -0.68 1.41 -10.04
CA SER A 86 0.77 1.45 -10.23
C SER A 86 1.18 1.75 -11.68
N GLU A 87 0.35 1.40 -12.68
CA GLU A 87 0.59 1.70 -14.11
C GLU A 87 0.52 3.22 -14.39
N PHE A 88 -0.16 3.98 -13.54
CA PHE A 88 -0.31 5.43 -13.62
C PHE A 88 0.52 6.18 -12.56
N ASP A 89 1.49 5.53 -11.93
CA ASP A 89 2.25 6.06 -10.80
C ASP A 89 1.38 6.64 -9.67
N LEU A 90 0.24 6.02 -9.40
CA LEU A 90 -0.66 6.38 -8.31
C LEU A 90 -0.35 5.51 -7.08
N ASN A 91 -0.24 6.16 -5.92
CA ASN A 91 -0.15 5.44 -4.65
C ASN A 91 -1.57 5.12 -4.16
N TYR A 92 -2.03 3.92 -4.43
CA TYR A 92 -3.37 3.44 -4.10
C TYR A 92 -3.29 2.21 -3.20
N VAL A 93 -4.11 2.19 -2.15
CA VAL A 93 -4.36 1.00 -1.32
C VAL A 93 -5.86 0.85 -1.18
N ALA A 94 -6.37 -0.34 -1.50
CA ALA A 94 -7.78 -0.68 -1.33
C ALA A 94 -8.10 -0.91 0.16
N LEU A 95 -9.21 -0.37 0.63
CA LEU A 95 -9.71 -0.53 1.99
C LEU A 95 -11.19 -0.93 1.95
N GLU A 96 -11.68 -1.44 3.07
CA GLU A 96 -13.10 -1.77 3.24
C GLU A 96 -13.87 -0.56 3.75
N GLY A 97 -14.53 0.17 2.88
CA GLY A 97 -15.25 1.38 3.28
C GLY A 97 -16.26 1.86 2.25
N ASN A 98 -16.89 3.00 2.55
CA ASN A 98 -17.94 3.58 1.71
C ASN A 98 -17.62 5.00 1.20
N ILE A 99 -16.49 5.59 1.63
CA ILE A 99 -16.07 6.92 1.20
C ILE A 99 -14.73 6.81 0.47
N GLY A 100 -14.75 7.05 -0.83
CA GLY A 100 -13.54 7.16 -1.63
C GLY A 100 -12.77 8.42 -1.31
N CYS A 101 -11.44 8.34 -1.28
CA CYS A 101 -10.55 9.46 -0.98
C CYS A 101 -9.61 9.73 -2.16
N MET A 102 -9.43 11.01 -2.50
CA MET A 102 -8.38 11.46 -3.43
C MET A 102 -7.70 12.69 -2.86
N VAL A 103 -6.39 12.59 -2.67
CA VAL A 103 -5.60 13.67 -2.09
C VAL A 103 -4.26 13.84 -2.82
N ASN A 104 -3.55 14.92 -2.55
CA ASN A 104 -2.17 15.11 -2.98
C ASN A 104 -1.22 15.18 -1.77
N GLY A 105 -0.64 14.05 -1.46
CA GLY A 105 0.32 13.87 -0.39
C GLY A 105 -0.13 12.86 0.67
N ALA A 106 0.74 11.93 0.99
CA ALA A 106 0.46 10.80 1.87
C ALA A 106 0.00 11.22 3.27
N GLY A 107 0.62 12.25 3.86
CA GLY A 107 0.21 12.78 5.17
C GLY A 107 -1.20 13.36 5.15
N LEU A 108 -1.58 14.03 4.05
CA LEU A 108 -2.93 14.56 3.86
C LEU A 108 -3.94 13.41 3.68
N ALA A 109 -3.56 12.33 2.99
CA ALA A 109 -4.38 11.13 2.83
C ALA A 109 -4.71 10.52 4.19
N MET A 110 -3.71 10.31 5.03
CA MET A 110 -3.89 9.78 6.39
C MET A 110 -4.84 10.65 7.21
N ALA A 111 -4.59 11.96 7.27
CA ALA A 111 -5.46 12.90 8.00
C ALA A 111 -6.89 12.94 7.45
N THR A 112 -7.05 12.83 6.12
CA THR A 112 -8.37 12.79 5.49
C THR A 112 -9.13 11.54 5.88
N MET A 113 -8.49 10.38 5.89
CA MET A 113 -9.09 9.12 6.34
C MET A 113 -9.49 9.17 7.81
N ASP A 114 -8.67 9.78 8.67
CA ASP A 114 -8.99 9.97 10.09
C ASP A 114 -10.23 10.84 10.27
N ILE A 115 -10.35 11.94 9.52
CA ILE A 115 -11.51 12.82 9.55
C ILE A 115 -12.77 12.07 9.07
N ILE A 116 -12.68 11.25 8.03
CA ILE A 116 -13.80 10.44 7.57
C ILE A 116 -14.28 9.52 8.69
N LYS A 117 -13.37 8.80 9.35
CA LYS A 117 -13.70 7.92 10.48
C LYS A 117 -14.32 8.70 11.64
N LEU A 118 -13.74 9.85 11.99
CA LEU A 118 -14.26 10.70 13.07
C LEU A 118 -15.70 11.18 12.80
N LYS A 119 -16.07 11.34 11.53
CA LYS A 119 -17.43 11.74 11.10
C LYS A 119 -18.37 10.57 10.85
N GLY A 120 -17.98 9.35 11.22
CA GLY A 120 -18.81 8.14 11.11
C GLY A 120 -18.79 7.46 9.73
N GLY A 121 -17.97 7.95 8.78
CA GLY A 121 -17.73 7.27 7.52
C GLY A 121 -16.63 6.21 7.63
N GLN A 122 -16.49 5.41 6.57
CA GLN A 122 -15.39 4.45 6.45
C GLN A 122 -14.63 4.72 5.15
N PRO A 123 -13.30 4.98 5.18
CA PRO A 123 -12.52 5.19 3.98
C PRO A 123 -12.45 3.90 3.16
N ALA A 124 -12.77 4.00 1.87
CA ALA A 124 -12.75 2.88 0.92
C ALA A 124 -11.37 2.68 0.29
N ASN A 125 -10.52 3.68 0.35
CA ASN A 125 -9.17 3.63 -0.19
C ASN A 125 -8.27 4.68 0.44
N PHE A 126 -6.96 4.41 0.38
CA PHE A 126 -5.92 5.43 0.41
C PHE A 126 -5.57 5.76 -1.05
N LEU A 127 -5.49 7.03 -1.42
CA LEU A 127 -5.05 7.44 -2.76
C LEU A 127 -4.34 8.79 -2.71
N ASP A 128 -3.04 8.75 -3.00
CA ASP A 128 -2.21 9.93 -3.19
C ASP A 128 -1.86 10.07 -4.68
N VAL A 129 -2.37 11.13 -5.31
CA VAL A 129 -2.07 11.45 -6.71
C VAL A 129 -0.75 12.17 -6.90
N GLY A 130 -0.05 12.50 -5.81
CA GLY A 130 1.22 13.22 -5.83
C GLY A 130 1.09 14.72 -6.13
N GLY A 131 2.17 15.44 -5.87
CA GLY A 131 2.18 16.92 -6.04
C GLY A 131 2.27 17.41 -7.47
N GLY A 132 2.52 16.55 -8.44
CA GLY A 132 2.65 16.86 -9.87
C GLY A 132 1.66 16.12 -10.75
N ALA A 133 0.50 15.70 -10.19
CA ALA A 133 -0.50 14.93 -10.92
C ALA A 133 -0.98 15.65 -12.18
N THR A 134 -0.92 14.95 -13.31
CA THR A 134 -1.48 15.40 -14.57
C THR A 134 -3.00 15.18 -14.60
N LYS A 135 -3.69 15.80 -15.56
CA LYS A 135 -5.12 15.59 -15.76
C LYS A 135 -5.46 14.11 -15.97
N ASP A 136 -4.64 13.41 -16.74
CA ASP A 136 -4.87 11.99 -17.06
C ASP A 136 -4.73 11.11 -15.81
N ARG A 137 -3.72 11.36 -14.98
CA ARG A 137 -3.56 10.66 -13.69
C ARG A 137 -4.77 10.88 -12.76
N VAL A 138 -5.29 12.09 -12.69
CA VAL A 138 -6.48 12.41 -11.88
C VAL A 138 -7.72 11.71 -12.42
N VAL A 139 -7.88 11.63 -13.75
CA VAL A 139 -8.99 10.90 -14.37
C VAL A 139 -8.93 9.41 -14.07
N GLU A 140 -7.74 8.78 -14.21
CA GLU A 140 -7.58 7.36 -13.88
C GLU A 140 -7.77 7.08 -12.37
N ALA A 141 -7.28 7.98 -11.51
CA ALA A 141 -7.53 7.93 -10.08
C ALA A 141 -9.04 7.93 -9.75
N PHE A 142 -9.81 8.77 -10.42
CA PHE A 142 -11.28 8.79 -10.28
C PHE A 142 -11.93 7.48 -10.74
N LYS A 143 -11.52 6.95 -11.89
CA LYS A 143 -12.05 5.68 -12.40
C LYS A 143 -11.83 4.56 -11.40
N LEU A 144 -10.62 4.45 -10.84
CA LEU A 144 -10.29 3.43 -9.83
C LEU A 144 -11.18 3.52 -8.58
N ILE A 145 -11.45 4.73 -8.09
CA ILE A 145 -12.36 4.92 -6.95
C ILE A 145 -13.80 4.49 -7.33
N LEU A 146 -14.28 4.86 -8.52
CA LEU A 146 -15.64 4.57 -8.96
C LEU A 146 -15.88 3.12 -9.41
N GLU A 147 -14.82 2.36 -9.69
CA GLU A 147 -14.90 0.91 -9.90
C GLU A 147 -15.32 0.17 -8.63
N ASP A 148 -15.13 0.77 -7.47
CA ASP A 148 -15.56 0.19 -6.20
C ASP A 148 -17.04 0.43 -5.96
N LYS A 149 -17.83 -0.65 -6.05
CA LYS A 149 -19.29 -0.61 -5.86
C LYS A 149 -19.71 -0.26 -4.42
N SER A 150 -18.81 -0.40 -3.46
CA SER A 150 -19.07 -0.03 -2.07
C SER A 150 -19.01 1.48 -1.84
N VAL A 151 -18.38 2.24 -2.74
CA VAL A 151 -18.23 3.69 -2.63
C VAL A 151 -19.54 4.41 -2.85
N GLN A 152 -20.02 5.12 -1.83
CA GLN A 152 -21.22 5.93 -1.83
C GLN A 152 -20.96 7.43 -2.03
N GLY A 153 -19.73 7.87 -1.72
CA GLY A 153 -19.31 9.24 -1.90
C GLY A 153 -17.79 9.33 -2.07
N VAL A 154 -17.31 10.45 -2.63
CA VAL A 154 -15.87 10.69 -2.84
C VAL A 154 -15.50 12.01 -2.20
N LEU A 155 -14.48 11.98 -1.32
CA LEU A 155 -13.88 13.15 -0.72
C LEU A 155 -12.56 13.48 -1.41
N ILE A 156 -12.51 14.66 -2.04
CA ILE A 156 -11.29 15.17 -2.67
C ILE A 156 -10.74 16.27 -1.78
N ASN A 157 -9.53 16.04 -1.27
CA ASN A 157 -8.83 17.00 -0.45
C ASN A 157 -7.45 17.31 -1.07
N ASN A 158 -7.33 18.51 -1.66
CA ASN A 158 -6.15 18.93 -2.39
C ASN A 158 -5.65 20.27 -1.88
N LEU A 159 -4.51 20.27 -1.19
CA LEU A 159 -3.91 21.47 -0.58
C LEU A 159 -3.02 22.28 -1.53
N ARG A 160 -2.73 21.81 -2.75
CA ARG A 160 -1.89 22.56 -3.68
C ARG A 160 -2.73 23.38 -4.66
N ARG A 161 -2.39 24.67 -4.76
CA ARG A 161 -2.74 25.50 -5.92
C ARG A 161 -2.24 24.81 -7.20
N TYR A 162 -3.11 24.17 -7.95
CA TYR A 162 -2.83 23.87 -9.35
C TYR A 162 -2.73 25.20 -10.09
N ARG A 163 -1.51 25.68 -10.24
CA ARG A 163 -1.24 26.94 -10.95
C ARG A 163 -1.63 26.87 -12.43
N THR A 164 -1.81 25.66 -12.94
CA THR A 164 -2.09 25.35 -14.34
C THR A 164 -3.57 25.16 -14.68
N LEU A 165 -4.46 24.97 -13.70
CA LEU A 165 -5.89 24.80 -13.96
C LEU A 165 -6.70 26.10 -13.96
N ARG A 166 -6.06 27.25 -13.71
CA ARG A 166 -6.78 28.53 -13.62
C ARG A 166 -7.15 29.18 -14.96
N HIS A 167 -6.60 28.72 -16.10
CA HIS A 167 -6.83 29.46 -17.35
C HIS A 167 -7.88 28.85 -18.29
N ASP A 168 -8.25 27.56 -18.20
CA ASP A 168 -9.10 26.95 -19.20
C ASP A 168 -10.33 26.19 -18.67
N ALA A 169 -10.51 26.07 -17.38
CA ALA A 169 -11.67 25.40 -16.82
C ALA A 169 -12.75 26.41 -16.42
N LYS A 170 -13.61 26.77 -17.36
CA LYS A 170 -14.98 27.14 -16.98
C LYS A 170 -15.57 25.94 -16.24
N PRO A 171 -16.18 26.11 -15.04
CA PRO A 171 -16.79 25.02 -14.32
C PRO A 171 -18.05 24.57 -15.08
N SER A 172 -17.89 23.71 -16.06
CA SER A 172 -19.01 22.97 -16.64
C SER A 172 -19.23 21.71 -15.80
N TRP A 173 -19.72 21.90 -14.61
CA TRP A 173 -20.28 20.84 -13.80
C TRP A 173 -21.61 20.43 -14.41
N GLN A 174 -21.59 19.41 -15.25
CA GLN A 174 -22.79 18.63 -15.52
C GLN A 174 -22.79 17.46 -14.53
N PRO A 175 -23.81 17.32 -13.69
CA PRO A 175 -23.94 16.17 -12.82
C PRO A 175 -24.10 14.93 -13.71
N LEU A 176 -23.18 14.00 -13.61
CA LEU A 176 -23.33 12.66 -14.16
C LEU A 176 -24.56 12.04 -13.49
N LYS A 177 -25.69 12.07 -14.18
CA LYS A 177 -26.89 11.31 -13.81
C LYS A 177 -26.59 9.84 -13.99
N LYS A 178 -26.13 9.16 -12.94
CA LYS A 178 -26.44 7.75 -12.64
C LYS A 178 -25.81 7.36 -11.31
N SER A 179 -26.67 6.86 -10.43
CA SER A 179 -26.43 6.40 -9.05
C SER A 179 -26.17 7.52 -8.02
N THR A 180 -26.74 7.33 -6.87
CA THR A 180 -26.78 8.20 -5.68
C THR A 180 -25.40 8.43 -5.06
N SER A 181 -24.49 9.09 -5.76
CA SER A 181 -23.18 9.47 -5.26
C SER A 181 -23.15 10.98 -5.05
N THR A 182 -23.07 11.40 -3.82
CA THR A 182 -22.92 12.82 -3.46
C THR A 182 -21.42 13.15 -3.50
N PHE A 183 -21.02 14.04 -4.39
CA PHE A 183 -19.65 14.55 -4.44
C PHE A 183 -19.52 15.75 -3.51
N LEU A 184 -18.66 15.66 -2.52
CA LEU A 184 -18.25 16.77 -1.67
C LEU A 184 -16.81 17.17 -2.04
N SER A 185 -16.64 18.33 -2.63
CA SER A 185 -15.33 18.94 -2.86
C SER A 185 -15.06 19.96 -1.80
N LEU A 186 -14.09 19.73 -0.92
CA LEU A 186 -13.57 20.73 0.00
C LEU A 186 -12.19 21.18 -0.52
N SER A 187 -12.14 22.35 -1.14
CA SER A 187 -10.88 23.03 -1.45
C SER A 187 -10.60 24.08 -0.38
N PHE A 188 -9.60 23.88 0.44
CA PHE A 188 -9.07 24.92 1.31
C PHE A 188 -8.06 25.75 0.52
N GLY A 189 -8.47 26.95 0.08
CA GLY A 189 -7.57 27.94 -0.48
C GLY A 189 -7.25 29.00 0.57
N ARG A 190 -5.97 29.29 0.76
CA ARG A 190 -5.45 30.61 1.09
C ARG A 190 -4.79 31.20 -0.13
#